data_9e1184b5b528ca8cd0af4ff7484d563e
#
_entry.id   9e1184b5b528ca8cd0af4ff7484d563e
#
_cell.length_a   1.000
_cell.length_b   1.000
_cell.length_c   1.000
_cell.angle_alpha   90.00
_cell.angle_beta   90.00
_cell.angle_gamma   90.00
#
_symmetry.space_group_name_H-M   'P 1'
#
loop_
_entity.id
_entity.type
_entity.pdbx_description
1 polymer ?
#
loop_
_entity_poly.entity_id
_entity_poly.type
_entity_poly.pdbx_seq_one_letter_code
_entity_poly.pdbx_strand_id
1 'polypeptide(L)'
;MRLDKKVIAAFLFAAITVGLIGLDANAATVVPKATKVAVSTTTNSAKLTWGAFPAGKVTSIKVSAVSGSTRILKTLTAKATSYTFTKLKSTTTYTFSVTGLLRTKTSTAVTVRAATKKVRYYNSIFFGQPQDMVVGDEDQALFALPNGGETTFSTTTPTKCTIANDSFLHAVAMGECLVVASNAGDADYLPADDEIRSVIITAPIASLDKTLLWSDEFTGAAGAGPSSSNWTSTLGDGCNSSAGCGWGNGESESYAACASKLDGNGNMVITASTPVGDSTCTSNKTWTSAKFTSLGKQHFTYGYFEARMKMPSGGGTWPAFWTLGSNIGTISWPRCGELDIMEYAGNNPGRTTSAVHYANSSGVHEYKSGQLETNTVLANSYHTYGMLWLPNELTFTFDGRPVKTVKKSDTGLTYWPFGPSANGTPPKQYVIFNLAMGGNYGGSIESGLTKATFSIDYVRYYSVSGFGSSPTN
;
A
#
# COMPACT_ATOMS: atom_id res chain seq x y z
N MET A 1 9.51 -3.99 -41.39
CA MET A 1 10.19 -4.59 -42.55
C MET A 1 9.51 -5.92 -42.85
N ARG A 2 8.87 -5.96 -44.01
CA ARG A 2 8.06 -7.07 -44.56
C ARG A 2 8.87 -8.33 -44.73
N LEU A 3 8.20 -9.49 -44.63
CA LEU A 3 8.35 -10.56 -45.65
C LEU A 3 7.22 -11.60 -45.54
N ASP A 4 6.37 -11.52 -46.51
CA ASP A 4 5.44 -12.58 -46.97
C ASP A 4 6.20 -13.82 -47.49
N LYS A 5 5.64 -14.99 -47.31
CA LYS A 5 5.93 -16.11 -48.21
C LYS A 5 4.63 -16.85 -48.59
N LYS A 6 4.39 -16.80 -49.87
CA LYS A 6 3.29 -17.40 -50.60
C LYS A 6 3.46 -18.92 -50.79
N VAL A 7 2.29 -19.55 -50.85
CA VAL A 7 1.97 -20.91 -51.25
C VAL A 7 2.28 -21.16 -52.74
N ILE A 8 2.71 -22.37 -53.08
CA ILE A 8 2.65 -22.91 -54.44
C ILE A 8 1.85 -24.21 -54.39
N ALA A 9 0.77 -24.21 -55.17
CA ALA A 9 -0.03 -25.37 -55.52
C ALA A 9 0.57 -26.06 -56.76
N ALA A 10 0.65 -27.36 -56.76
CA ALA A 10 0.92 -28.13 -57.95
C ALA A 10 -0.26 -29.03 -58.32
N PHE A 11 -0.83 -28.78 -59.48
CA PHE A 11 -1.77 -29.64 -60.16
C PHE A 11 -1.02 -30.74 -60.93
N LEU A 12 -1.49 -31.96 -60.85
CA LEU A 12 -1.15 -33.00 -61.83
C LEU A 12 -2.43 -33.63 -62.36
N PHE A 13 -2.64 -33.45 -63.66
CA PHE A 13 -3.61 -34.17 -64.50
C PHE A 13 -3.04 -35.57 -64.87
N ALA A 14 -3.86 -36.58 -64.79
CA ALA A 14 -3.64 -37.80 -65.58
C ALA A 14 -4.97 -38.43 -66.04
N ALA A 15 -4.89 -38.92 -67.17
CA ALA A 15 -5.91 -39.17 -68.17
C ALA A 15 -6.83 -40.39 -67.97
N ILE A 16 -7.90 -40.32 -68.70
CA ILE A 16 -9.00 -41.26 -68.88
C ILE A 16 -8.58 -42.55 -69.61
N THR A 17 -9.01 -43.70 -69.11
CA THR A 17 -9.33 -44.85 -69.99
C THR A 17 -10.66 -45.44 -69.62
N VAL A 18 -11.51 -45.46 -70.62
CA VAL A 18 -12.83 -46.11 -70.65
C VAL A 18 -12.68 -47.62 -70.79
N GLY A 19 -13.30 -48.32 -69.84
CA GLY A 19 -13.50 -49.77 -70.00
C GLY A 19 -14.91 -50.13 -69.54
N LEU A 20 -15.78 -50.37 -70.50
CA LEU A 20 -17.07 -51.06 -70.26
C LEU A 20 -16.75 -52.51 -69.87
N ILE A 21 -17.46 -53.03 -68.87
CA ILE A 21 -18.20 -54.33 -68.92
C ILE A 21 -18.59 -54.77 -67.51
N GLY A 22 -19.83 -55.27 -67.36
CA GLY A 22 -20.22 -56.16 -66.28
C GLY A 22 -21.19 -55.57 -65.25
N LEU A 23 -22.50 -55.70 -65.60
CA LEU A 23 -23.56 -55.70 -64.58
C LEU A 23 -23.40 -56.94 -63.68
N ASP A 24 -22.74 -56.78 -62.54
CA ASP A 24 -22.92 -57.70 -61.42
C ASP A 24 -23.89 -57.10 -60.41
N ALA A 25 -25.13 -57.53 -60.54
CA ALA A 25 -26.24 -57.28 -59.64
C ALA A 25 -26.07 -58.14 -58.38
N ASN A 26 -25.07 -57.85 -57.55
CA ASN A 26 -25.05 -58.24 -56.13
C ASN A 26 -23.89 -57.68 -55.33
N ALA A 27 -23.44 -56.47 -55.62
CA ALA A 27 -22.55 -55.78 -54.70
C ALA A 27 -23.32 -55.46 -53.40
N ALA A 28 -23.03 -56.16 -52.32
CA ALA A 28 -23.58 -55.85 -51.01
C ALA A 28 -23.40 -54.38 -50.74
N THR A 29 -24.50 -53.60 -50.60
CA THR A 29 -24.46 -52.14 -50.40
C THR A 29 -23.76 -51.86 -49.09
N VAL A 30 -22.48 -51.57 -49.17
CA VAL A 30 -21.67 -51.21 -47.99
C VAL A 30 -22.00 -49.78 -47.59
N VAL A 31 -22.46 -49.58 -46.35
CA VAL A 31 -22.69 -48.24 -45.79
C VAL A 31 -21.36 -47.60 -45.52
N PRO A 32 -21.03 -46.44 -46.11
CA PRO A 32 -19.71 -45.80 -45.90
C PRO A 32 -19.50 -45.39 -44.47
N LYS A 33 -18.22 -45.47 -44.00
CA LYS A 33 -17.81 -44.95 -42.72
C LYS A 33 -17.75 -43.42 -42.74
N ALA A 34 -17.95 -42.78 -41.58
CA ALA A 34 -17.72 -41.36 -41.41
C ALA A 34 -16.23 -41.02 -41.62
N THR A 35 -15.98 -39.87 -42.24
CA THR A 35 -14.61 -39.35 -42.47
C THR A 35 -14.40 -38.09 -41.67
N LYS A 36 -13.13 -37.69 -41.44
CA LYS A 36 -12.77 -36.42 -40.76
C LYS A 36 -13.48 -36.24 -39.41
N VAL A 37 -13.61 -37.33 -38.65
CA VAL A 37 -14.26 -37.26 -37.32
C VAL A 37 -13.37 -36.56 -36.33
N ALA A 38 -13.86 -35.46 -35.75
CA ALA A 38 -13.16 -34.69 -34.75
C ALA A 38 -14.12 -34.26 -33.64
N VAL A 39 -13.58 -33.95 -32.45
CA VAL A 39 -14.36 -33.48 -31.31
C VAL A 39 -13.67 -32.32 -30.64
N SER A 40 -14.42 -31.30 -30.25
CA SER A 40 -13.99 -30.22 -29.36
C SER A 40 -14.86 -30.20 -28.10
N THR A 41 -14.27 -29.98 -26.95
CA THR A 41 -14.95 -30.05 -25.64
C THR A 41 -14.94 -28.75 -24.90
N THR A 42 -16.00 -28.49 -24.12
CA THR A 42 -16.09 -27.49 -23.08
C THR A 42 -16.16 -28.19 -21.71
N THR A 43 -16.53 -27.48 -20.66
CA THR A 43 -16.71 -28.06 -19.33
C THR A 43 -17.89 -29.02 -19.23
N ASN A 44 -18.96 -28.82 -20.04
CA ASN A 44 -20.20 -29.59 -19.97
C ASN A 44 -20.77 -29.94 -21.31
N SER A 45 -20.02 -29.75 -22.40
CA SER A 45 -20.47 -30.09 -23.75
C SER A 45 -19.33 -30.62 -24.64
N ALA A 46 -19.70 -31.27 -25.74
CA ALA A 46 -18.78 -31.70 -26.78
C ALA A 46 -19.40 -31.53 -28.15
N LYS A 47 -18.76 -30.83 -29.07
CA LYS A 47 -19.16 -30.74 -30.48
C LYS A 47 -18.38 -31.77 -31.28
N LEU A 48 -19.08 -32.79 -31.73
CA LEU A 48 -18.60 -33.83 -32.66
C LEU A 48 -18.84 -33.38 -34.09
N THR A 49 -17.84 -33.45 -34.93
CA THR A 49 -17.92 -33.10 -36.38
C THR A 49 -17.43 -34.24 -37.24
N TRP A 50 -17.91 -34.32 -38.47
CA TRP A 50 -17.51 -35.33 -39.47
C TRP A 50 -17.74 -34.82 -40.87
N GLY A 51 -17.08 -35.46 -41.85
CA GLY A 51 -17.30 -35.19 -43.27
C GLY A 51 -18.69 -35.63 -43.73
N ALA A 52 -19.25 -34.94 -44.72
CA ALA A 52 -20.53 -35.29 -45.31
C ALA A 52 -20.50 -36.73 -45.89
N PHE A 53 -21.54 -37.51 -45.64
CA PHE A 53 -21.71 -38.81 -46.28
C PHE A 53 -22.09 -38.64 -47.74
N PRO A 54 -21.66 -39.54 -48.66
CA PRO A 54 -22.06 -39.48 -50.04
C PRO A 54 -23.61 -39.57 -50.24
N ALA A 55 -24.14 -38.76 -51.12
CA ALA A 55 -25.59 -38.67 -51.35
C ALA A 55 -26.20 -40.04 -51.62
N GLY A 56 -27.35 -40.33 -51.03
CA GLY A 56 -28.09 -41.60 -51.20
C GLY A 56 -27.45 -42.83 -50.55
N LYS A 57 -26.27 -42.72 -49.93
CA LYS A 57 -25.56 -43.86 -49.32
C LYS A 57 -25.87 -44.00 -47.80
N VAL A 58 -26.53 -43.01 -47.17
CA VAL A 58 -27.10 -43.10 -45.84
C VAL A 58 -28.47 -42.43 -45.79
N THR A 59 -29.40 -42.94 -44.97
CA THR A 59 -30.73 -42.35 -44.73
C THR A 59 -30.74 -41.54 -43.40
N SER A 60 -29.87 -41.89 -42.45
CA SER A 60 -29.69 -41.16 -41.17
C SER A 60 -28.31 -41.42 -40.59
N ILE A 61 -27.96 -40.63 -39.61
CA ILE A 61 -26.65 -40.73 -38.90
C ILE A 61 -26.93 -40.89 -37.40
N LYS A 62 -26.35 -41.92 -36.79
CA LYS A 62 -26.40 -42.14 -35.35
C LYS A 62 -25.09 -41.66 -34.73
N VAL A 63 -25.20 -40.81 -33.71
CA VAL A 63 -24.07 -40.35 -32.92
C VAL A 63 -24.25 -40.76 -31.46
N SER A 64 -23.13 -41.03 -30.78
CA SER A 64 -23.15 -41.36 -29.35
C SER A 64 -22.02 -40.71 -28.58
N ALA A 65 -22.25 -40.50 -27.30
CA ALA A 65 -21.23 -40.19 -26.30
C ALA A 65 -21.38 -41.22 -25.17
N VAL A 66 -20.29 -41.91 -24.81
CA VAL A 66 -20.28 -42.99 -23.82
C VAL A 66 -19.16 -42.78 -22.81
N SER A 67 -19.48 -42.85 -21.52
CA SER A 67 -18.50 -42.85 -20.42
C SER A 67 -19.06 -43.70 -19.27
N GLY A 68 -18.39 -44.82 -18.96
CA GLY A 68 -18.91 -45.81 -17.98
C GLY A 68 -20.31 -46.26 -18.33
N SER A 69 -21.26 -46.17 -17.41
CA SER A 69 -22.67 -46.49 -17.61
C SER A 69 -23.46 -45.39 -18.36
N THR A 70 -22.89 -44.19 -18.51
CA THR A 70 -23.58 -43.09 -19.21
C THR A 70 -23.49 -43.28 -20.70
N ARG A 71 -24.66 -43.29 -21.38
CA ARG A 71 -24.75 -43.40 -22.81
C ARG A 71 -25.79 -42.42 -23.34
N ILE A 72 -25.33 -41.47 -24.16
CA ILE A 72 -26.18 -40.50 -24.87
C ILE A 72 -26.19 -40.88 -26.35
N LEU A 73 -27.38 -41.06 -26.92
CA LEU A 73 -27.59 -41.43 -28.32
C LEU A 73 -28.47 -40.40 -29.01
N LYS A 74 -28.12 -40.07 -30.26
CA LYS A 74 -28.96 -39.23 -31.12
C LYS A 74 -28.93 -39.73 -32.55
N THR A 75 -30.09 -39.72 -33.18
CA THR A 75 -30.23 -39.98 -34.64
C THR A 75 -30.49 -38.65 -35.35
N LEU A 76 -29.75 -38.41 -36.41
CA LEU A 76 -29.73 -37.16 -37.18
C LEU A 76 -30.09 -37.45 -38.64
N THR A 77 -30.45 -36.41 -39.40
CA THR A 77 -30.66 -36.51 -40.82
C THR A 77 -29.35 -36.84 -41.56
N ALA A 78 -29.45 -37.45 -42.74
CA ALA A 78 -28.29 -37.83 -43.56
C ALA A 78 -27.37 -36.65 -43.95
N LYS A 79 -27.88 -35.41 -43.91
CA LYS A 79 -27.14 -34.17 -44.25
C LYS A 79 -26.34 -33.61 -43.11
N ALA A 80 -26.52 -34.08 -41.88
CA ALA A 80 -25.83 -33.56 -40.72
C ALA A 80 -24.31 -33.83 -40.79
N THR A 81 -23.49 -32.84 -40.43
CA THR A 81 -22.02 -32.94 -40.35
C THR A 81 -21.50 -32.62 -38.95
N SER A 82 -22.39 -32.33 -38.02
CA SER A 82 -22.00 -32.08 -36.59
C SER A 82 -23.19 -32.36 -35.67
N TYR A 83 -22.83 -32.57 -34.38
CA TYR A 83 -23.78 -32.61 -33.28
C TYR A 83 -23.09 -32.17 -31.98
N THR A 84 -23.80 -31.39 -31.18
CA THR A 84 -23.29 -30.97 -29.86
C THR A 84 -24.00 -31.74 -28.76
N PHE A 85 -23.24 -32.55 -28.04
CA PHE A 85 -23.67 -33.17 -26.79
C PHE A 85 -23.59 -32.14 -25.67
N THR A 86 -24.66 -31.99 -24.92
CA THR A 86 -24.77 -31.06 -23.78
C THR A 86 -25.01 -31.82 -22.49
N LYS A 87 -24.88 -31.16 -21.32
CA LYS A 87 -25.06 -31.74 -19.98
C LYS A 87 -24.10 -32.90 -19.70
N LEU A 88 -22.91 -32.86 -20.28
CA LEU A 88 -21.84 -33.80 -19.97
C LEU A 88 -21.25 -33.45 -18.59
N LYS A 89 -20.75 -34.43 -17.87
CA LYS A 89 -19.98 -34.21 -16.63
C LYS A 89 -18.61 -33.63 -16.98
N SER A 90 -18.18 -32.63 -16.22
CA SER A 90 -16.84 -32.07 -16.36
C SER A 90 -15.75 -33.09 -16.01
N THR A 91 -14.54 -32.89 -16.50
CA THR A 91 -13.36 -33.73 -16.23
C THR A 91 -13.60 -35.22 -16.52
N THR A 92 -14.50 -35.49 -17.47
CA THR A 92 -14.93 -36.87 -17.77
C THR A 92 -14.56 -37.23 -19.19
N THR A 93 -13.86 -38.35 -19.36
CA THR A 93 -13.53 -38.85 -20.71
C THR A 93 -14.72 -39.59 -21.30
N TYR A 94 -15.12 -39.15 -22.47
CA TYR A 94 -16.17 -39.79 -23.31
C TYR A 94 -15.58 -40.39 -24.58
N THR A 95 -16.12 -41.51 -25.00
CA THR A 95 -15.94 -42.05 -26.34
C THR A 95 -17.13 -41.62 -27.21
N PHE A 96 -16.85 -40.81 -28.21
CA PHE A 96 -17.85 -40.34 -29.19
C PHE A 96 -17.82 -41.22 -30.40
N SER A 97 -18.99 -41.50 -31.03
CA SER A 97 -19.02 -42.26 -32.24
C SER A 97 -19.96 -41.67 -33.30
N VAL A 98 -19.63 -41.91 -34.56
CA VAL A 98 -20.48 -41.60 -35.71
C VAL A 98 -20.69 -42.87 -36.52
N THR A 99 -21.96 -43.19 -36.83
CA THR A 99 -22.37 -44.38 -37.61
C THR A 99 -23.38 -43.94 -38.64
N GLY A 100 -23.14 -44.26 -39.91
CA GLY A 100 -24.11 -44.09 -41.00
C GLY A 100 -25.11 -45.23 -41.00
N LEU A 101 -26.40 -44.94 -41.29
CA LEU A 101 -27.47 -45.91 -41.42
C LEU A 101 -28.07 -45.82 -42.80
N LEU A 102 -28.30 -46.99 -43.47
CA LEU A 102 -29.02 -47.09 -44.70
C LEU A 102 -30.10 -48.19 -44.54
N ARG A 103 -31.35 -47.78 -44.32
CA ARG A 103 -32.45 -48.68 -43.93
C ARG A 103 -32.09 -49.53 -42.73
N THR A 104 -31.94 -50.84 -42.82
CA THR A 104 -31.57 -51.77 -41.74
C THR A 104 -30.04 -51.97 -41.60
N LYS A 105 -29.23 -51.48 -42.56
CA LYS A 105 -27.77 -51.66 -42.57
C LYS A 105 -27.05 -50.50 -41.90
N THR A 106 -25.96 -50.76 -41.23
CA THR A 106 -25.14 -49.74 -40.52
C THR A 106 -23.70 -49.78 -41.00
N SER A 107 -23.04 -48.64 -41.02
CA SER A 107 -21.56 -48.60 -41.16
C SER A 107 -20.85 -49.09 -39.92
N THR A 108 -19.58 -49.42 -40.02
CA THR A 108 -18.74 -49.48 -38.83
C THR A 108 -18.68 -48.09 -38.16
N ALA A 109 -18.85 -48.06 -36.87
CA ALA A 109 -18.73 -46.82 -36.08
C ALA A 109 -17.28 -46.26 -36.17
N VAL A 110 -17.15 -44.98 -36.41
CA VAL A 110 -15.89 -44.26 -36.24
C VAL A 110 -15.91 -43.55 -34.90
N THR A 111 -14.89 -43.78 -34.07
CA THR A 111 -14.84 -43.29 -32.69
C THR A 111 -13.70 -42.34 -32.50
N VAL A 112 -13.90 -41.36 -31.58
CA VAL A 112 -12.89 -40.45 -31.05
C VAL A 112 -13.09 -40.30 -29.55
N ARG A 113 -12.00 -40.23 -28.78
CA ARG A 113 -12.04 -40.03 -27.33
C ARG A 113 -11.61 -38.60 -27.00
N ALA A 114 -12.33 -37.97 -26.10
CA ALA A 114 -11.95 -36.67 -25.53
C ALA A 114 -12.54 -36.51 -24.13
N ALA A 115 -11.82 -35.80 -23.28
CA ALA A 115 -12.31 -35.39 -21.97
C ALA A 115 -12.98 -34.00 -22.05
N THR A 116 -14.05 -33.82 -21.29
CA THR A 116 -14.59 -32.50 -21.02
C THR A 116 -13.59 -31.72 -20.16
N LYS A 117 -13.56 -30.39 -20.34
CA LYS A 117 -12.67 -29.53 -19.58
C LYS A 117 -13.09 -29.47 -18.10
N LYS A 118 -12.13 -29.14 -17.22
CA LYS A 118 -12.38 -28.87 -15.80
C LYS A 118 -13.14 -27.54 -15.64
N VAL A 119 -14.03 -27.46 -14.69
CA VAL A 119 -14.57 -26.17 -14.23
C VAL A 119 -13.46 -25.48 -13.43
N ARG A 120 -13.16 -24.24 -13.76
CA ARG A 120 -12.20 -23.42 -13.03
C ARG A 120 -12.95 -22.40 -12.19
N TYR A 121 -12.44 -22.12 -10.99
CA TYR A 121 -13.02 -21.16 -10.06
C TYR A 121 -12.56 -19.74 -10.40
N TYR A 122 -13.32 -18.76 -9.95
CA TYR A 122 -12.89 -17.36 -9.97
C TYR A 122 -11.66 -17.19 -9.08
N ASN A 123 -10.73 -16.37 -9.52
CA ASN A 123 -9.49 -16.04 -8.79
C ASN A 123 -9.45 -14.57 -8.46
N SER A 124 -8.78 -14.24 -7.36
CA SER A 124 -8.46 -12.88 -6.96
C SER A 124 -7.10 -12.86 -6.26
N ILE A 125 -6.46 -11.70 -6.26
CA ILE A 125 -5.20 -11.45 -5.58
C ILE A 125 -5.48 -10.49 -4.42
N PHE A 126 -5.08 -10.83 -3.21
CA PHE A 126 -4.85 -9.84 -2.17
C PHE A 126 -3.41 -9.36 -2.30
N PHE A 127 -3.21 -8.10 -2.68
CA PHE A 127 -1.88 -7.48 -2.74
C PHE A 127 -1.74 -6.49 -1.57
N GLY A 128 -0.84 -6.78 -0.63
CA GLY A 128 -0.51 -5.88 0.46
C GLY A 128 0.03 -4.54 -0.05
N GLN A 129 -0.26 -3.44 0.64
CA GLN A 129 0.29 -2.14 0.29
C GLN A 129 1.78 -2.09 0.64
N PRO A 130 2.72 -1.95 -0.32
CA PRO A 130 4.12 -1.71 -0.01
C PRO A 130 4.30 -0.33 0.64
N GLN A 131 5.34 -0.17 1.44
CA GLN A 131 5.68 1.11 2.05
C GLN A 131 6.37 2.04 1.04
N ASP A 132 6.28 3.35 1.26
CA ASP A 132 7.08 4.32 0.53
C ASP A 132 8.58 4.07 0.78
N MET A 133 9.41 4.35 -0.21
CA MET A 133 10.85 4.05 -0.19
C MET A 133 11.70 5.31 -0.39
N VAL A 134 12.97 5.20 -0.02
CA VAL A 134 13.99 6.19 -0.32
C VAL A 134 14.99 5.58 -1.30
N VAL A 135 15.48 6.37 -2.25
CA VAL A 135 16.55 5.91 -3.15
C VAL A 135 17.78 5.48 -2.33
N GLY A 136 18.20 4.23 -2.52
CA GLY A 136 19.29 3.60 -1.75
C GLY A 136 18.85 2.79 -0.54
N ASP A 137 17.53 2.65 -0.31
CA ASP A 137 17.02 1.68 0.66
C ASP A 137 17.31 0.24 0.22
N GLU A 138 17.33 -0.66 1.20
CA GLU A 138 17.32 -2.10 0.92
C GLU A 138 16.02 -2.48 0.19
N ASP A 139 16.11 -3.53 -0.62
CA ASP A 139 14.98 -4.02 -1.39
C ASP A 139 13.83 -4.44 -0.47
N GLN A 140 12.64 -3.96 -0.75
CA GLN A 140 11.44 -4.25 0.04
C GLN A 140 10.73 -5.51 -0.46
N ALA A 141 10.49 -6.47 0.43
CA ALA A 141 9.71 -7.66 0.08
C ALA A 141 8.26 -7.30 -0.27
N LEU A 142 7.78 -7.82 -1.39
CA LEU A 142 6.39 -7.72 -1.84
C LEU A 142 5.61 -8.92 -1.35
N PHE A 143 4.37 -8.70 -0.97
CA PHE A 143 3.49 -9.73 -0.44
C PHE A 143 2.14 -9.74 -1.16
N ALA A 144 1.81 -10.88 -1.75
CA ALA A 144 0.49 -11.11 -2.35
C ALA A 144 -0.01 -12.54 -2.08
N LEU A 145 -1.32 -12.68 -1.89
CA LEU A 145 -2.00 -13.95 -1.67
C LEU A 145 -3.07 -14.13 -2.74
N PRO A 146 -2.87 -15.01 -3.72
CA PRO A 146 -3.92 -15.42 -4.66
C PRO A 146 -4.79 -16.52 -4.05
N ASN A 147 -6.00 -16.73 -4.57
CA ASN A 147 -6.80 -17.91 -4.23
C ASN A 147 -6.19 -19.20 -4.82
N GLY A 148 -5.48 -19.10 -5.97
CA GLY A 148 -4.79 -20.22 -6.59
C GLY A 148 -3.81 -19.76 -7.66
N GLY A 149 -2.81 -20.61 -7.95
CA GLY A 149 -1.71 -20.29 -8.84
C GLY A 149 -0.65 -19.41 -8.16
N GLU A 150 0.42 -19.09 -8.89
CA GLU A 150 1.51 -18.24 -8.42
C GLU A 150 1.30 -16.79 -8.83
N THR A 151 1.65 -15.86 -7.94
CA THR A 151 1.65 -14.43 -8.24
C THR A 151 3.03 -14.02 -8.76
N THR A 152 3.03 -13.20 -9.80
CA THR A 152 4.23 -12.55 -10.33
C THR A 152 4.13 -11.06 -10.13
N PHE A 153 5.27 -10.39 -9.88
CA PHE A 153 5.35 -8.95 -9.73
C PHE A 153 6.05 -8.31 -10.92
N SER A 154 5.57 -7.14 -11.29
CA SER A 154 6.18 -6.31 -12.33
C SER A 154 5.99 -4.83 -12.00
N THR A 155 6.58 -3.94 -12.78
CA THR A 155 6.34 -2.49 -12.67
C THR A 155 6.05 -1.88 -14.03
N THR A 156 5.15 -0.90 -14.06
CA THR A 156 4.91 -0.08 -15.25
C THR A 156 5.76 1.19 -15.27
N THR A 157 6.56 1.43 -14.23
CA THR A 157 7.45 2.57 -14.07
C THR A 157 8.92 2.16 -13.85
N PRO A 158 9.55 1.45 -14.79
CA PRO A 158 10.89 0.85 -14.57
C PRO A 158 12.01 1.87 -14.39
N THR A 159 11.79 3.14 -14.73
CA THR A 159 12.73 4.24 -14.46
C THR A 159 12.67 4.72 -13.00
N LYS A 160 11.69 4.27 -12.23
CA LYS A 160 11.50 4.63 -10.82
C LYS A 160 11.81 3.47 -9.90
N CYS A 161 11.43 2.27 -10.29
CA CYS A 161 11.61 1.06 -9.50
C CYS A 161 11.76 -0.17 -10.41
N THR A 162 12.38 -1.21 -9.88
CA THR A 162 12.47 -2.53 -10.54
C THR A 162 12.07 -3.63 -9.55
N ILE A 163 11.75 -4.81 -10.10
CA ILE A 163 11.52 -6.00 -9.29
C ILE A 163 12.80 -6.83 -9.29
N ALA A 164 13.37 -7.05 -8.12
CA ALA A 164 14.53 -7.88 -7.89
C ALA A 164 14.11 -9.24 -7.34
N ASN A 165 14.81 -10.31 -7.75
CA ASN A 165 14.55 -11.68 -7.28
C ASN A 165 13.06 -12.06 -7.29
N ASP A 166 12.32 -11.63 -8.31
CA ASP A 166 10.90 -11.90 -8.59
C ASP A 166 9.89 -11.41 -7.53
N SER A 167 10.35 -10.92 -6.37
CA SER A 167 9.48 -10.57 -5.24
C SER A 167 9.96 -9.42 -4.37
N PHE A 168 10.99 -8.70 -4.76
CA PHE A 168 11.51 -7.55 -4.03
C PHE A 168 11.44 -6.28 -4.88
N LEU A 169 10.92 -5.22 -4.29
CA LEU A 169 10.87 -3.90 -4.89
C LEU A 169 12.19 -3.17 -4.63
N HIS A 170 12.86 -2.76 -5.69
CA HIS A 170 14.08 -1.96 -5.66
C HIS A 170 13.80 -0.52 -6.10
N ALA A 171 14.19 0.47 -5.29
CA ALA A 171 14.03 1.89 -5.57
C ALA A 171 15.16 2.41 -6.48
N VAL A 172 14.85 2.81 -7.71
CA VAL A 172 15.83 3.29 -8.71
C VAL A 172 15.97 4.81 -8.68
N ALA A 173 14.85 5.54 -8.70
CA ALA A 173 14.84 7.00 -8.75
C ALA A 173 13.57 7.58 -8.14
N MET A 174 13.65 8.84 -7.70
CA MET A 174 12.51 9.57 -7.13
C MET A 174 11.29 9.58 -8.06
N GLY A 175 10.12 9.49 -7.48
CA GLY A 175 8.82 9.56 -8.15
C GLY A 175 7.88 8.43 -7.77
N GLU A 176 6.75 8.37 -8.44
CA GLU A 176 5.76 7.32 -8.22
C GLU A 176 6.21 6.02 -8.92
N CYS A 177 6.27 4.95 -8.15
CA CYS A 177 6.47 3.58 -8.61
C CYS A 177 5.13 2.85 -8.59
N LEU A 178 4.72 2.29 -9.74
CA LEU A 178 3.51 1.46 -9.84
C LEU A 178 3.93 -0.01 -9.92
N VAL A 179 3.57 -0.75 -8.88
CA VAL A 179 3.83 -2.20 -8.77
C VAL A 179 2.56 -2.96 -9.13
N VAL A 180 2.69 -3.93 -10.00
CA VAL A 180 1.60 -4.78 -10.49
C VAL A 180 1.82 -6.21 -9.99
N ALA A 181 0.80 -6.75 -9.34
CA ALA A 181 0.72 -8.17 -9.00
C ALA A 181 -0.23 -8.87 -9.97
N SER A 182 0.26 -9.87 -10.72
CA SER A 182 -0.49 -10.61 -11.74
C SER A 182 -0.53 -12.09 -11.40
N ASN A 183 -1.62 -12.77 -11.78
CA ASN A 183 -1.76 -14.22 -11.57
C ASN A 183 -2.46 -14.87 -12.75
N ALA A 184 -1.76 -15.77 -13.44
CA ALA A 184 -2.28 -16.49 -14.60
C ALA A 184 -3.31 -17.58 -14.26
N GLY A 185 -3.57 -17.79 -12.97
CA GLY A 185 -4.36 -18.92 -12.47
C GLY A 185 -3.62 -20.25 -12.60
N ASP A 186 -4.36 -21.34 -12.46
CA ASP A 186 -3.81 -22.70 -12.55
C ASP A 186 -4.84 -23.68 -13.13
N ALA A 187 -4.69 -24.98 -12.84
CA ALA A 187 -5.63 -26.01 -13.28
C ALA A 187 -7.04 -25.85 -12.64
N ASP A 188 -7.14 -25.19 -11.48
CA ASP A 188 -8.36 -25.05 -10.69
C ASP A 188 -8.96 -23.65 -10.77
N TYR A 189 -8.13 -22.63 -11.01
CA TYR A 189 -8.51 -21.21 -10.97
C TYR A 189 -8.30 -20.52 -12.32
N LEU A 190 -9.18 -19.58 -12.64
CA LEU A 190 -9.03 -18.66 -13.78
C LEU A 190 -7.89 -17.66 -13.49
N PRO A 191 -7.35 -16.97 -14.49
CA PRO A 191 -6.51 -15.80 -14.24
C PRO A 191 -7.25 -14.81 -13.35
N ALA A 192 -6.54 -14.16 -12.43
CA ALA A 192 -7.06 -13.03 -11.67
C ALA A 192 -6.85 -11.72 -12.44
N ASP A 193 -7.64 -10.70 -12.11
CA ASP A 193 -7.36 -9.34 -12.53
C ASP A 193 -6.09 -8.84 -11.84
N ASP A 194 -5.31 -8.02 -12.53
CA ASP A 194 -4.10 -7.42 -11.98
C ASP A 194 -4.44 -6.46 -10.84
N GLU A 195 -3.65 -6.52 -9.75
CA GLU A 195 -3.72 -5.59 -8.64
C GLU A 195 -2.53 -4.63 -8.69
N ILE A 196 -2.81 -3.33 -8.61
CA ILE A 196 -1.78 -2.28 -8.71
C ILE A 196 -1.66 -1.55 -7.39
N ARG A 197 -0.41 -1.29 -6.96
CA ARG A 197 -0.09 -0.45 -5.78
C ARG A 197 0.90 0.63 -6.18
N SER A 198 0.67 1.83 -5.66
CA SER A 198 1.57 2.96 -5.80
C SER A 198 2.50 3.03 -4.59
N VAL A 199 3.78 3.26 -4.84
CA VAL A 199 4.84 3.50 -3.86
C VAL A 199 5.52 4.80 -4.23
N ILE A 200 5.63 5.73 -3.28
CA ILE A 200 6.36 6.98 -3.50
C ILE A 200 7.82 6.77 -3.14
N ILE A 201 8.70 7.04 -4.11
CA ILE A 201 10.15 6.99 -3.89
C ILE A 201 10.67 8.42 -3.76
N THR A 202 11.34 8.71 -2.65
CA THR A 202 11.88 10.02 -2.33
C THR A 202 13.42 10.00 -2.29
N ALA A 203 14.04 11.19 -2.28
CA ALA A 203 15.47 11.31 -2.01
C ALA A 203 15.76 11.22 -0.51
N PRO A 204 16.95 10.73 -0.11
CA PRO A 204 17.41 10.90 1.27
C PRO A 204 17.46 12.40 1.63
N ILE A 205 16.91 12.76 2.79
CA ILE A 205 16.98 14.16 3.28
C ILE A 205 18.43 14.61 3.49
N ALA A 206 19.32 13.66 3.76
CA ALA A 206 20.77 13.95 3.84
C ALA A 206 21.37 14.50 2.54
N SER A 207 20.77 14.22 1.38
CA SER A 207 21.21 14.71 0.06
C SER A 207 20.65 16.09 -0.30
N LEU A 208 19.77 16.69 0.53
CA LEU A 208 19.26 18.03 0.30
C LEU A 208 20.33 19.07 0.61
N ASP A 209 20.43 20.09 -0.25
CA ASP A 209 21.24 21.28 0.04
C ASP A 209 20.57 22.07 1.18
N LYS A 210 21.15 21.95 2.37
CA LYS A 210 20.63 22.54 3.63
C LYS A 210 21.61 23.58 4.17
N THR A 211 21.10 24.76 4.47
CA THR A 211 21.86 25.80 5.19
C THR A 211 21.25 26.01 6.57
N LEU A 212 22.04 25.84 7.64
CA LEU A 212 21.61 26.07 9.02
C LEU A 212 21.23 27.54 9.21
N LEU A 213 20.01 27.81 9.62
CA LEU A 213 19.49 29.16 9.89
C LEU A 213 19.36 29.46 11.36
N TRP A 214 19.07 28.45 12.19
CA TRP A 214 18.89 28.56 13.62
C TRP A 214 19.09 27.21 14.30
N SER A 215 19.60 27.24 15.55
CA SER A 215 19.65 26.05 16.40
C SER A 215 19.59 26.40 17.87
N ASP A 216 19.20 25.43 18.69
CA ASP A 216 19.49 25.37 20.11
C ASP A 216 20.13 24.01 20.39
N GLU A 217 21.42 24.07 20.76
CA GLU A 217 22.24 22.90 21.10
C GLU A 217 22.18 22.59 22.60
N PHE A 218 21.29 23.24 23.33
CA PHE A 218 21.07 23.10 24.77
C PHE A 218 22.34 23.08 25.63
N THR A 219 23.31 23.86 25.18
CA THR A 219 24.58 24.05 25.93
C THR A 219 24.37 24.99 27.13
N GLY A 220 24.91 24.64 28.28
CA GLY A 220 24.81 25.46 29.50
C GLY A 220 25.07 24.65 30.75
N ALA A 221 25.01 25.34 31.91
CA ALA A 221 25.24 24.71 33.19
C ALA A 221 24.13 23.71 33.57
N ALA A 222 24.51 22.59 34.16
CA ALA A 222 23.56 21.63 34.70
C ALA A 222 22.57 22.29 35.69
N GLY A 223 21.28 21.95 35.53
CA GLY A 223 20.21 22.51 36.35
C GLY A 223 19.62 23.83 35.85
N ALA A 224 20.24 24.50 34.85
CA ALA A 224 19.62 25.66 34.21
C ALA A 224 18.39 25.27 33.41
N GLY A 225 17.40 26.17 33.31
CA GLY A 225 16.23 25.98 32.41
C GLY A 225 16.57 26.28 30.97
N PRO A 226 15.60 26.08 30.06
CA PRO A 226 15.76 26.45 28.65
C PRO A 226 16.00 27.95 28.51
N SER A 227 16.80 28.36 27.52
CA SER A 227 17.14 29.76 27.28
C SER A 227 15.89 30.62 27.05
N SER A 228 15.69 31.66 27.85
CA SER A 228 14.56 32.58 27.76
C SER A 228 14.53 33.41 26.46
N SER A 229 15.66 33.47 25.74
CA SER A 229 15.71 34.08 24.39
C SER A 229 14.98 33.22 23.33
N ASN A 230 14.95 31.93 23.53
CA ASN A 230 14.36 30.97 22.58
C ASN A 230 13.02 30.40 23.06
N TRP A 231 12.84 30.28 24.39
CA TRP A 231 11.77 29.48 24.96
C TRP A 231 11.00 30.17 26.07
N THR A 232 9.73 29.80 26.18
CA THR A 232 8.84 30.15 27.30
C THR A 232 8.26 28.85 27.86
N SER A 233 8.36 28.66 29.19
CA SER A 233 7.71 27.52 29.84
C SER A 233 6.21 27.72 29.89
N THR A 234 5.45 26.69 29.52
CA THR A 234 3.98 26.61 29.72
C THR A 234 3.75 26.01 31.11
N LEU A 235 2.81 26.57 31.87
CA LEU A 235 2.56 26.16 33.25
C LEU A 235 1.12 25.66 33.42
N GLY A 236 0.95 24.78 34.42
CA GLY A 236 -0.36 24.29 34.81
C GLY A 236 -0.85 23.05 34.06
N ASP A 237 -2.11 22.73 34.27
CA ASP A 237 -2.76 21.51 33.75
C ASP A 237 -3.77 21.80 32.64
N GLY A 238 -3.72 22.98 32.04
CA GLY A 238 -4.62 23.40 30.94
C GLY A 238 -5.99 23.93 31.40
N CYS A 239 -6.39 23.75 32.66
CA CYS A 239 -7.74 24.17 33.12
C CYS A 239 -8.04 25.66 32.93
N ASN A 240 -7.02 26.51 32.91
CA ASN A 240 -7.14 27.93 32.66
C ASN A 240 -6.85 28.35 31.20
N SER A 241 -6.77 27.40 30.28
CA SER A 241 -6.53 27.64 28.88
C SER A 241 -7.75 27.30 28.03
N SER A 242 -7.77 27.73 26.77
CA SER A 242 -8.81 27.36 25.82
C SER A 242 -8.86 25.86 25.50
N ALA A 243 -7.78 25.11 25.77
CA ALA A 243 -7.74 23.67 25.62
C ALA A 243 -8.53 22.92 26.71
N GLY A 244 -8.70 23.52 27.89
CA GLY A 244 -9.38 22.91 29.03
C GLY A 244 -8.47 22.02 29.86
N CYS A 245 -9.03 21.47 30.96
CA CYS A 245 -8.27 20.60 31.87
C CYS A 245 -7.69 19.37 31.17
N GLY A 246 -6.48 18.97 31.56
CA GLY A 246 -5.73 17.90 30.89
C GLY A 246 -5.42 18.24 29.43
N TRP A 247 -5.28 19.56 29.14
CA TRP A 247 -4.95 20.10 27.81
C TRP A 247 -5.88 19.64 26.68
N GLY A 248 -7.13 19.25 27.03
CA GLY A 248 -8.09 18.72 26.09
C GLY A 248 -7.90 17.25 25.71
N ASN A 249 -6.83 16.62 26.19
CA ASN A 249 -6.41 15.25 25.86
C ASN A 249 -6.52 14.26 27.03
N GLY A 250 -7.01 14.72 28.20
CA GLY A 250 -7.06 13.90 29.42
C GLY A 250 -5.68 13.65 30.04
N GLU A 251 -4.72 14.53 29.80
CA GLU A 251 -3.36 14.45 30.35
C GLU A 251 -3.39 14.55 31.89
N SER A 252 -2.52 13.79 32.56
CA SER A 252 -2.55 13.58 34.01
C SER A 252 -1.60 14.47 34.78
N GLU A 253 -0.68 15.15 34.07
CA GLU A 253 0.33 16.03 34.69
C GLU A 253 -0.12 17.48 34.82
N SER A 254 0.67 18.22 35.56
CA SER A 254 0.72 19.67 35.51
C SER A 254 2.11 20.11 35.13
N TYR A 255 2.24 21.00 34.17
CA TYR A 255 3.54 21.49 33.71
C TYR A 255 4.10 22.54 34.65
N ALA A 256 5.42 22.39 34.94
CA ALA A 256 6.20 23.29 35.82
C ALA A 256 7.57 23.53 35.19
N ALA A 257 8.06 24.78 35.29
CA ALA A 257 9.36 25.15 34.72
C ALA A 257 10.53 24.36 35.31
N CYS A 258 10.44 23.94 36.58
CA CYS A 258 11.49 23.17 37.28
C CYS A 258 11.68 21.76 36.71
N ALA A 259 10.72 21.26 35.91
CA ALA A 259 10.76 19.92 35.31
C ALA A 259 11.50 19.86 33.95
N SER A 260 11.98 21.01 33.44
CA SER A 260 12.88 21.07 32.27
C SER A 260 14.22 21.69 32.65
N LYS A 261 15.29 20.91 32.53
CA LYS A 261 16.65 21.34 32.97
C LYS A 261 17.70 20.84 31.99
N LEU A 262 18.73 21.66 31.79
CA LEU A 262 19.97 21.25 31.11
C LEU A 262 20.71 20.23 32.01
N ASP A 263 21.27 19.20 31.38
CA ASP A 263 22.07 18.17 32.07
C ASP A 263 23.54 18.56 32.24
N GLY A 264 23.99 19.65 31.60
CA GLY A 264 25.37 20.11 31.57
C GLY A 264 26.25 19.41 30.54
N ASN A 265 25.69 18.46 29.77
CA ASN A 265 26.37 17.71 28.71
C ASN A 265 25.80 18.00 27.32
N GLY A 266 25.05 19.10 27.18
CA GLY A 266 24.44 19.47 25.89
C GLY A 266 23.05 18.90 25.64
N ASN A 267 22.35 18.47 26.71
CA ASN A 267 20.97 18.04 26.55
C ASN A 267 19.99 18.85 27.40
N MET A 268 18.84 19.14 26.85
CA MET A 268 17.65 19.53 27.60
C MET A 268 16.91 18.28 28.04
N VAL A 269 16.66 18.13 29.32
CA VAL A 269 15.95 16.98 29.90
C VAL A 269 14.63 17.43 30.49
N ILE A 270 13.53 16.92 29.96
CA ILE A 270 12.21 17.02 30.59
C ILE A 270 12.02 15.79 31.47
N THR A 271 11.74 16.04 32.76
CA THR A 271 11.47 15.00 33.76
C THR A 271 10.01 15.02 34.15
N ALA A 272 9.26 13.97 33.79
CA ALA A 272 7.96 13.72 34.40
C ALA A 272 8.15 12.91 35.66
N SER A 273 7.64 13.39 36.81
CA SER A 273 7.81 12.72 38.12
C SER A 273 6.62 12.89 39.03
N THR A 274 6.44 11.90 39.91
CA THR A 274 5.60 12.04 41.10
C THR A 274 6.45 12.60 42.26
N PRO A 275 5.84 13.08 43.39
CA PRO A 275 6.60 13.52 44.56
C PRO A 275 7.53 12.44 45.14
N VAL A 276 7.25 11.16 44.92
CA VAL A 276 8.12 10.03 45.28
C VAL A 276 9.33 9.94 44.33
N GLY A 277 9.15 10.23 43.05
CA GLY A 277 10.21 10.20 42.04
C GLY A 277 11.12 11.44 42.09
N ASP A 278 10.57 12.63 42.41
CA ASP A 278 11.32 13.88 42.62
C ASP A 278 10.49 14.83 43.49
N SER A 279 10.94 15.01 44.74
CA SER A 279 10.31 15.91 45.71
C SER A 279 10.71 17.37 45.52
N THR A 280 11.69 17.68 44.67
CA THR A 280 12.23 19.04 44.49
C THR A 280 11.48 19.85 43.43
N CYS A 281 10.70 19.14 42.56
CA CYS A 281 9.88 19.76 41.54
C CYS A 281 8.47 19.12 41.56
N THR A 282 7.55 19.77 42.25
CA THR A 282 6.19 19.27 42.47
C THR A 282 5.14 20.25 41.98
N SER A 283 3.95 19.76 41.72
CA SER A 283 2.76 20.55 41.32
C SER A 283 1.53 20.15 42.15
N ASN A 284 0.38 20.67 41.79
CA ASN A 284 -0.90 20.32 42.42
C ASN A 284 -1.52 19.01 41.85
N LYS A 285 -0.82 18.36 40.93
CA LYS A 285 -1.20 17.06 40.36
C LYS A 285 -0.27 15.95 40.84
N THR A 286 -0.66 14.72 40.66
CA THR A 286 0.19 13.56 40.98
C THR A 286 1.47 13.56 40.15
N TRP A 287 1.36 13.95 38.87
CA TRP A 287 2.48 14.07 37.95
C TRP A 287 2.86 15.54 37.73
N THR A 288 4.13 15.83 37.84
CA THR A 288 4.73 17.10 37.41
C THR A 288 5.59 16.82 36.19
N SER A 289 5.46 17.63 35.14
CA SER A 289 6.25 17.52 33.92
C SER A 289 6.57 18.90 33.35
N ALA A 290 7.11 18.99 32.14
CA ALA A 290 7.34 20.28 31.50
C ALA A 290 6.84 20.31 30.04
N LYS A 291 6.46 21.53 29.65
CA LYS A 291 6.17 21.98 28.29
C LYS A 291 6.82 23.33 28.09
N PHE A 292 7.58 23.50 27.01
CA PHE A 292 8.14 24.80 26.64
C PHE A 292 7.97 25.04 25.14
N THR A 293 7.89 26.31 24.77
CA THR A 293 7.48 26.74 23.43
C THR A 293 8.30 27.94 22.98
N SER A 294 8.52 28.03 21.65
CA SER A 294 9.16 29.20 21.03
C SER A 294 8.17 30.34 20.70
N LEU A 295 6.91 30.25 21.12
CA LEU A 295 5.89 31.29 20.88
C LEU A 295 6.33 32.65 21.40
N GLY A 296 6.28 33.68 20.55
CA GLY A 296 6.71 35.05 20.87
C GLY A 296 8.22 35.21 21.02
N LYS A 297 9.01 34.21 20.59
CA LYS A 297 10.46 34.21 20.57
C LYS A 297 11.01 33.89 19.17
N GLN A 298 10.68 32.72 18.66
CA GLN A 298 11.16 32.21 17.38
C GLN A 298 9.97 31.66 16.59
N HIS A 299 9.65 32.26 15.46
CA HIS A 299 8.64 31.77 14.52
C HIS A 299 9.31 31.41 13.21
N PHE A 300 8.88 30.30 12.63
CA PHE A 300 9.49 29.64 11.49
C PHE A 300 8.54 29.58 10.30
N THR A 301 9.09 29.57 9.11
CA THR A 301 8.33 29.47 7.84
C THR A 301 9.06 28.58 6.87
N TYR A 302 8.44 27.45 6.47
CA TYR A 302 9.03 26.46 5.58
C TYR A 302 10.36 25.89 6.04
N GLY A 303 11.15 25.27 5.16
CA GLY A 303 12.46 24.74 5.47
C GLY A 303 12.44 23.35 6.10
N TYR A 304 13.52 22.98 6.77
CA TYR A 304 13.67 21.65 7.39
C TYR A 304 13.95 21.80 8.88
N PHE A 305 13.11 21.16 9.70
CA PHE A 305 13.30 21.00 11.14
C PHE A 305 13.93 19.65 11.42
N GLU A 306 14.81 19.62 12.42
CA GLU A 306 15.40 18.39 12.94
C GLU A 306 15.68 18.54 14.43
N ALA A 307 15.24 17.56 15.23
CA ALA A 307 15.65 17.42 16.61
C ALA A 307 16.19 16.03 16.87
N ARG A 308 17.27 15.93 17.62
CA ARG A 308 17.83 14.65 18.05
C ARG A 308 17.41 14.39 19.50
N MET A 309 16.69 13.28 19.69
CA MET A 309 15.98 13.04 20.95
C MET A 309 16.06 11.57 21.35
N LYS A 310 15.99 11.34 22.67
CA LYS A 310 15.86 10.00 23.27
C LYS A 310 14.57 9.92 24.05
N MET A 311 13.73 8.95 23.68
CA MET A 311 12.40 8.77 24.25
C MET A 311 12.44 8.33 25.72
N PRO A 312 11.42 8.67 26.54
CA PRO A 312 11.27 8.13 27.89
C PRO A 312 10.93 6.64 27.86
N SER A 313 11.35 5.92 28.89
CA SER A 313 10.86 4.58 29.18
C SER A 313 9.65 4.63 30.11
N GLY A 314 8.79 3.63 30.01
CA GLY A 314 7.61 3.42 30.87
C GLY A 314 6.29 3.70 30.17
N GLY A 315 5.31 2.83 30.40
CA GLY A 315 3.97 2.98 29.86
C GLY A 315 3.29 4.26 30.34
N GLY A 316 2.50 4.88 29.45
CA GLY A 316 1.80 6.12 29.74
C GLY A 316 2.62 7.40 29.53
N THR A 317 3.90 7.31 29.14
CA THR A 317 4.67 8.47 28.71
C THR A 317 4.28 8.90 27.30
N TRP A 318 4.14 10.21 27.09
CA TRP A 318 3.76 10.82 25.82
C TRP A 318 4.60 12.07 25.53
N PRO A 319 5.87 11.92 25.12
CA PRO A 319 6.67 13.03 24.63
C PRO A 319 6.20 13.46 23.25
N ALA A 320 6.30 14.77 22.96
CA ALA A 320 6.01 15.33 21.66
C ALA A 320 7.00 16.44 21.27
N PHE A 321 7.32 16.44 19.96
CA PHE A 321 7.99 17.52 19.24
C PHE A 321 7.08 17.96 18.10
N TRP A 322 6.53 19.16 18.22
CA TRP A 322 5.45 19.61 17.36
C TRP A 322 5.45 21.12 17.16
N THR A 323 4.57 21.60 16.28
CA THR A 323 4.42 23.02 15.99
C THR A 323 2.95 23.41 15.92
N LEU A 324 2.67 24.69 16.25
CA LEU A 324 1.36 25.32 16.05
C LEU A 324 1.50 26.62 15.28
N GLY A 325 0.41 26.99 14.57
CA GLY A 325 0.33 28.28 13.88
C GLY A 325 0.52 29.46 14.86
N SER A 326 1.45 30.36 14.56
CA SER A 326 1.72 31.53 15.42
C SER A 326 0.54 32.49 15.52
N ASN A 327 -0.44 32.34 14.65
CA ASN A 327 -1.70 33.10 14.62
C ASN A 327 -2.80 32.47 15.51
N ILE A 328 -2.48 31.51 16.39
CA ILE A 328 -3.45 30.81 17.25
C ILE A 328 -4.29 31.75 18.11
N GLY A 329 -3.74 32.90 18.47
CA GLY A 329 -4.47 33.92 19.24
C GLY A 329 -5.58 34.62 18.44
N THR A 330 -5.60 34.51 17.11
CA THR A 330 -6.58 35.14 16.21
C THR A 330 -7.35 34.13 15.39
N ILE A 331 -6.70 33.04 15.01
CA ILE A 331 -7.30 31.93 14.29
C ILE A 331 -7.15 30.68 15.16
N SER A 332 -8.23 30.29 15.82
CA SER A 332 -8.22 29.16 16.76
C SER A 332 -7.86 27.82 16.08
N TRP A 333 -7.43 26.89 16.88
CA TRP A 333 -7.28 25.49 16.50
C TRP A 333 -8.65 24.91 16.05
N PRO A 334 -8.70 24.02 15.02
CA PRO A 334 -7.59 23.50 14.24
C PRO A 334 -7.25 24.35 12.98
N ARG A 335 -7.85 25.51 12.78
CA ARG A 335 -7.65 26.35 11.57
C ARG A 335 -6.24 26.98 11.52
N CYS A 336 -5.60 27.22 12.65
CA CYS A 336 -4.22 27.71 12.69
C CYS A 336 -3.20 26.69 12.16
N GLY A 337 -3.58 25.40 12.11
CA GLY A 337 -2.75 24.29 11.69
C GLY A 337 -1.76 23.82 12.77
N GLU A 338 -1.62 22.51 12.92
CA GLU A 338 -0.72 21.83 13.84
C GLU A 338 0.08 20.77 13.07
N LEU A 339 1.37 20.66 13.37
CA LEU A 339 2.28 19.69 12.77
C LEU A 339 3.00 18.93 13.87
N ASP A 340 2.64 17.68 14.06
CA ASP A 340 3.28 16.78 15.02
C ASP A 340 4.44 16.09 14.33
N ILE A 341 5.65 16.63 14.53
CA ILE A 341 6.85 16.10 13.90
C ILE A 341 7.16 14.73 14.49
N MET A 342 6.98 14.57 15.79
CA MET A 342 7.13 13.32 16.49
C MET A 342 6.19 13.25 17.70
N GLU A 343 5.44 12.17 17.80
CA GLU A 343 4.75 11.71 18.99
C GLU A 343 5.16 10.26 19.29
N TYR A 344 5.27 9.95 20.57
CA TYR A 344 5.60 8.62 21.04
C TYR A 344 4.72 8.25 22.24
N ALA A 345 4.27 7.00 22.32
CA ALA A 345 3.60 6.45 23.48
C ALA A 345 4.43 5.33 24.10
N GLY A 346 4.80 5.47 25.36
CA GLY A 346 5.61 4.47 26.05
C GLY A 346 5.00 3.07 26.12
N ASN A 347 3.66 2.96 25.91
CA ASN A 347 2.95 1.70 25.77
C ASN A 347 3.23 0.99 24.43
N ASN A 348 3.85 1.67 23.46
CA ASN A 348 4.26 1.14 22.16
C ASN A 348 5.72 1.50 21.88
N PRO A 349 6.70 0.92 22.59
CA PRO A 349 8.07 1.42 22.68
C PRO A 349 8.89 1.35 21.38
N GLY A 350 8.40 0.66 20.35
CA GLY A 350 9.00 0.58 19.01
C GLY A 350 8.31 1.47 17.98
N ARG A 351 7.37 2.34 18.39
CA ARG A 351 6.56 3.11 17.43
C ARG A 351 6.63 4.60 17.66
N THR A 352 6.70 5.37 16.57
CA THR A 352 6.51 6.83 16.57
C THR A 352 5.46 7.21 15.53
N THR A 353 4.77 8.33 15.77
CA THR A 353 3.74 8.87 14.89
C THR A 353 4.09 10.30 14.50
N SER A 354 3.77 10.68 13.26
CA SER A 354 3.74 12.07 12.82
C SER A 354 2.35 12.40 12.29
N ALA A 355 1.88 13.62 12.47
CA ALA A 355 0.54 14.03 12.07
C ALA A 355 0.49 15.48 11.56
N VAL A 356 -0.53 15.75 10.75
CA VAL A 356 -0.91 17.09 10.25
C VAL A 356 -2.36 17.30 10.62
N HIS A 357 -2.64 18.25 11.51
CA HIS A 357 -3.98 18.61 11.94
C HIS A 357 -4.43 19.92 11.32
N TYR A 358 -5.65 19.95 10.79
CA TYR A 358 -6.20 21.10 10.09
C TYR A 358 -7.74 21.13 10.20
N ALA A 359 -8.35 22.25 9.82
CA ALA A 359 -9.79 22.33 9.65
C ALA A 359 -10.19 22.09 8.20
N ASN A 360 -11.22 21.27 7.96
CA ASN A 360 -11.82 21.14 6.63
C ASN A 360 -12.61 22.40 6.24
N SER A 361 -13.23 22.40 5.06
CA SER A 361 -14.00 23.54 4.54
C SER A 361 -15.17 23.95 5.44
N SER A 362 -15.70 23.04 6.26
CA SER A 362 -16.75 23.30 7.24
C SER A 362 -16.21 23.74 8.60
N GLY A 363 -14.90 23.84 8.78
CA GLY A 363 -14.25 24.20 10.03
C GLY A 363 -14.09 23.03 11.02
N VAL A 364 -14.43 21.81 10.61
CA VAL A 364 -14.28 20.60 11.44
C VAL A 364 -12.86 20.11 11.40
N HIS A 365 -12.36 19.64 12.55
CA HIS A 365 -11.03 19.05 12.66
C HIS A 365 -10.90 17.80 11.81
N GLU A 366 -9.84 17.76 11.02
CA GLU A 366 -9.35 16.57 10.29
C GLU A 366 -7.84 16.45 10.45
N TYR A 367 -7.32 15.26 10.20
CA TYR A 367 -5.88 15.01 10.25
C TYR A 367 -5.43 13.97 9.23
N LYS A 368 -4.13 14.00 8.92
CA LYS A 368 -3.40 12.97 8.19
C LYS A 368 -2.21 12.56 9.03
N SER A 369 -2.03 11.27 9.24
CA SER A 369 -0.92 10.75 10.05
C SER A 369 -0.13 9.68 9.31
N GLY A 370 1.10 9.46 9.77
CA GLY A 370 1.95 8.34 9.41
C GLY A 370 2.54 7.73 10.68
N GLN A 371 2.74 6.42 10.66
CA GLN A 371 3.36 5.68 11.75
C GLN A 371 4.63 5.00 11.23
N LEU A 372 5.67 5.02 12.04
CA LEU A 372 6.86 4.20 11.85
C LEU A 372 6.91 3.15 12.95
N GLU A 373 6.93 1.89 12.55
CA GLU A 373 7.24 0.77 13.43
C GLU A 373 8.72 0.44 13.28
N THR A 374 9.42 0.38 14.38
CA THR A 374 10.84 -0.01 14.44
C THR A 374 10.99 -1.36 15.14
N ASN A 375 12.04 -2.09 14.79
CA ASN A 375 12.36 -3.36 15.45
C ASN A 375 13.14 -3.14 16.78
N THR A 376 13.24 -1.90 17.24
CA THR A 376 14.00 -1.51 18.42
C THR A 376 13.15 -0.66 19.38
N VAL A 377 13.52 -0.67 20.66
CA VAL A 377 12.93 0.22 21.67
C VAL A 377 13.55 1.61 21.53
N LEU A 378 12.76 2.61 21.15
CA LEU A 378 13.22 3.98 20.86
C LEU A 378 13.81 4.70 22.10
N ALA A 379 13.48 4.24 23.31
CA ALA A 379 14.06 4.77 24.54
C ALA A 379 15.53 4.35 24.78
N ASN A 380 16.08 3.43 23.99
CA ASN A 380 17.44 2.92 24.20
C ASN A 380 18.51 3.82 23.57
N SER A 381 18.18 4.61 22.56
CA SER A 381 19.13 5.44 21.80
C SER A 381 18.55 6.79 21.42
N TYR A 382 19.44 7.71 21.02
CA TYR A 382 19.03 8.94 20.37
C TYR A 382 18.76 8.69 18.89
N HIS A 383 17.65 9.28 18.42
CA HIS A 383 17.27 9.29 17.02
C HIS A 383 16.99 10.72 16.56
N THR A 384 17.09 10.99 15.26
CA THR A 384 16.70 12.26 14.68
C THR A 384 15.28 12.19 14.13
N TYR A 385 14.47 13.17 14.50
CA TYR A 385 13.11 13.37 14.04
C TYR A 385 13.03 14.70 13.33
N GLY A 386 12.48 14.71 12.12
CA GLY A 386 12.48 15.93 11.34
C GLY A 386 11.25 16.11 10.47
N MET A 387 11.15 17.30 9.87
CA MET A 387 10.09 17.65 8.93
C MET A 387 10.60 18.62 7.89
N LEU A 388 10.51 18.23 6.61
CA LEU A 388 10.63 19.15 5.49
C LEU A 388 9.26 19.79 5.25
N TRP A 389 9.22 21.11 5.38
CA TRP A 389 8.02 21.90 5.15
C TRP A 389 8.18 22.77 3.91
N LEU A 390 7.45 22.44 2.86
CA LEU A 390 7.32 23.21 1.63
C LEU A 390 5.89 23.80 1.52
N PRO A 391 5.64 24.79 0.66
CA PRO A 391 4.33 25.46 0.57
C PRO A 391 3.12 24.55 0.37
N ASN A 392 3.30 23.43 -0.33
CA ASN A 392 2.21 22.50 -0.66
C ASN A 392 2.47 21.05 -0.22
N GLU A 393 3.53 20.83 0.54
CA GLU A 393 3.96 19.47 0.93
C GLU A 393 4.70 19.49 2.26
N LEU A 394 4.45 18.47 3.06
CA LEU A 394 5.08 18.21 4.35
C LEU A 394 5.63 16.78 4.31
N THR A 395 6.93 16.60 4.58
CA THR A 395 7.55 15.28 4.66
C THR A 395 8.20 15.11 6.02
N PHE A 396 7.66 14.19 6.82
CA PHE A 396 8.21 13.82 8.11
C PHE A 396 9.33 12.80 7.95
N THR A 397 10.35 12.87 8.82
CA THR A 397 11.54 12.02 8.72
C THR A 397 11.94 11.42 10.07
N PHE A 398 12.53 10.22 10.00
CA PHE A 398 13.18 9.52 11.08
C PHE A 398 14.59 9.12 10.64
N ASP A 399 15.61 9.52 11.40
CA ASP A 399 17.03 9.32 11.06
C ASP A 399 17.37 9.73 9.62
N GLY A 400 16.79 10.88 9.18
CA GLY A 400 16.97 11.44 7.86
C GLY A 400 16.21 10.73 6.74
N ARG A 401 15.41 9.71 7.03
CA ARG A 401 14.60 8.99 6.06
C ARG A 401 13.13 9.44 6.12
N PRO A 402 12.46 9.71 5.01
CA PRO A 402 11.04 10.01 4.98
C PRO A 402 10.20 8.87 5.58
N VAL A 403 9.26 9.24 6.46
CA VAL A 403 8.28 8.34 7.08
C VAL A 403 6.90 8.55 6.48
N LYS A 404 6.54 9.84 6.27
CA LYS A 404 5.24 10.23 5.75
C LYS A 404 5.35 11.53 4.98
N THR A 405 4.77 11.55 3.79
CA THR A 405 4.53 12.78 3.03
C THR A 405 3.03 13.07 2.99
N VAL A 406 2.66 14.32 3.24
CA VAL A 406 1.29 14.83 3.12
C VAL A 406 1.31 16.02 2.18
N LYS A 407 0.55 15.95 1.08
CA LYS A 407 0.42 17.04 0.11
C LYS A 407 -0.90 17.79 0.33
N LYS A 408 -0.93 19.06 0.00
CA LYS A 408 -2.17 19.86 -0.03
C LYS A 408 -3.26 19.16 -0.84
N SER A 409 -2.91 18.54 -1.98
CA SER A 409 -3.84 17.78 -2.83
C SER A 409 -4.54 16.64 -2.11
N ASP A 410 -3.90 16.02 -1.11
CA ASP A 410 -4.43 14.85 -0.38
C ASP A 410 -5.55 15.24 0.59
N THR A 411 -5.68 16.53 0.89
CA THR A 411 -6.66 17.07 1.86
C THR A 411 -7.93 17.58 1.18
N GLY A 412 -7.90 17.86 -0.12
CA GLY A 412 -9.02 18.51 -0.84
C GLY A 412 -9.27 19.97 -0.42
N LEU A 413 -8.38 20.57 0.37
CA LEU A 413 -8.57 21.90 0.92
C LEU A 413 -8.25 23.01 -0.08
N THR A 414 -9.14 23.99 -0.18
CA THR A 414 -8.84 25.26 -0.85
C THR A 414 -7.87 26.10 0.00
N TYR A 415 -8.13 26.20 1.31
CA TYR A 415 -7.23 26.82 2.29
C TYR A 415 -6.35 25.76 2.95
N TRP A 416 -5.04 25.93 2.83
CA TRP A 416 -4.01 25.07 3.41
C TRP A 416 -3.23 25.88 4.44
N PRO A 417 -3.36 25.61 5.76
CA PRO A 417 -2.78 26.44 6.80
C PRO A 417 -1.24 26.45 6.83
N PHE A 418 -0.63 25.56 6.08
CA PHE A 418 0.83 25.41 5.97
C PHE A 418 1.40 25.97 4.67
N GLY A 419 0.56 26.56 3.82
CA GLY A 419 0.94 27.24 2.58
C GLY A 419 0.63 28.74 2.63
N PRO A 420 0.97 29.49 1.58
CA PRO A 420 0.72 30.91 1.55
C PRO A 420 -0.79 31.21 1.59
N SER A 421 -1.17 32.25 2.33
CA SER A 421 -2.53 32.76 2.33
C SER A 421 -2.91 33.36 0.97
N ALA A 422 -4.19 33.71 0.80
CA ALA A 422 -4.70 34.27 -0.47
C ALA A 422 -3.94 35.54 -0.96
N ASN A 423 -3.37 36.31 -0.04
CA ASN A 423 -2.56 37.49 -0.36
C ASN A 423 -1.06 37.17 -0.51
N GLY A 424 -0.68 35.89 -0.55
CA GLY A 424 0.71 35.43 -0.69
C GLY A 424 1.53 35.43 0.60
N THR A 425 0.96 35.81 1.76
CA THR A 425 1.69 35.82 3.03
C THR A 425 2.00 34.40 3.49
N PRO A 426 3.29 34.04 3.71
CA PRO A 426 3.65 32.74 4.24
C PRO A 426 3.15 32.53 5.66
N PRO A 427 2.72 31.33 6.04
CA PRO A 427 2.34 31.02 7.41
C PRO A 427 3.57 30.96 8.32
N LYS A 428 3.35 31.22 9.60
CA LYS A 428 4.37 31.06 10.63
C LYS A 428 3.95 30.02 11.65
N GLN A 429 4.88 29.17 12.05
CA GLN A 429 4.70 28.16 13.08
C GLN A 429 5.71 28.41 14.23
N TYR A 430 5.37 28.00 15.43
CA TYR A 430 6.30 27.97 16.57
C TYR A 430 6.46 26.53 17.08
N VAL A 431 7.63 26.24 17.63
CA VAL A 431 8.00 24.90 18.09
C VAL A 431 7.59 24.69 19.55
N ILE A 432 7.17 23.46 19.85
CA ILE A 432 6.78 23.02 21.18
C ILE A 432 7.45 21.68 21.49
N PHE A 433 7.97 21.55 22.72
CA PHE A 433 8.38 20.29 23.33
C PHE A 433 7.62 20.07 24.63
N ASN A 434 7.13 18.86 24.85
CA ASN A 434 6.53 18.46 26.13
C ASN A 434 6.72 16.97 26.39
N LEU A 435 6.50 16.58 27.64
CA LEU A 435 6.31 15.20 28.05
C LEU A 435 4.99 15.12 28.81
N ALA A 436 3.93 14.68 28.15
CA ALA A 436 2.65 14.40 28.79
C ALA A 436 2.66 13.00 29.44
N MET A 437 1.74 12.82 30.38
CA MET A 437 1.54 11.55 31.10
C MET A 437 0.11 11.09 30.98
N GLY A 438 -0.12 9.85 30.53
CA GLY A 438 -1.46 9.33 30.29
C GLY A 438 -2.13 9.96 29.08
N GLY A 439 -3.41 10.32 29.22
CA GLY A 439 -4.18 10.94 28.17
C GLY A 439 -4.59 10.00 27.03
N ASN A 440 -5.23 10.59 26.02
CA ASN A 440 -5.82 9.84 24.90
C ASN A 440 -4.80 9.06 24.08
N TYR A 441 -3.59 9.58 23.93
CA TYR A 441 -2.52 8.94 23.15
C TYR A 441 -1.52 8.16 24.01
N GLY A 442 -1.10 8.70 25.16
CA GLY A 442 -0.17 8.05 26.10
C GLY A 442 -0.75 6.79 26.74
N GLY A 443 -2.08 6.76 26.92
CA GLY A 443 -2.79 5.61 27.48
C GLY A 443 -2.53 5.41 28.98
N SER A 444 -2.66 4.18 29.47
CA SER A 444 -2.51 3.87 30.89
C SER A 444 -1.07 4.06 31.35
N ILE A 445 -0.90 4.76 32.48
CA ILE A 445 0.41 4.91 33.13
C ILE A 445 0.79 3.60 33.83
N GLU A 446 1.99 3.13 33.59
CA GLU A 446 2.52 1.90 34.15
C GLU A 446 2.51 1.93 35.68
N SER A 447 2.03 0.84 36.28
CA SER A 447 1.98 0.71 37.75
C SER A 447 3.39 0.72 38.34
N GLY A 448 3.60 1.58 39.33
CA GLY A 448 4.93 1.76 39.99
C GLY A 448 5.87 2.70 39.26
N LEU A 449 5.52 3.23 38.11
CA LEU A 449 6.30 4.29 37.47
C LEU A 449 6.20 5.56 38.30
N THR A 450 7.35 6.11 38.73
CA THR A 450 7.42 7.34 39.52
C THR A 450 8.19 8.45 38.85
N LYS A 451 8.96 8.12 37.81
CA LYS A 451 9.81 9.06 37.06
C LYS A 451 10.06 8.57 35.64
N ALA A 452 10.03 9.48 34.68
CA ALA A 452 10.41 9.26 33.29
C ALA A 452 11.14 10.50 32.74
N THR A 453 12.07 10.31 31.81
CA THR A 453 12.88 11.40 31.25
C THR A 453 12.83 11.38 29.72
N PHE A 454 12.59 12.54 29.14
CA PHE A 454 12.67 12.81 27.71
C PHE A 454 13.89 13.73 27.48
N SER A 455 14.87 13.25 26.71
CA SER A 455 16.13 13.98 26.49
C SER A 455 16.21 14.51 25.08
N ILE A 456 16.56 15.78 24.91
CA ILE A 456 16.68 16.51 23.65
C ILE A 456 18.12 17.01 23.56
N ASP A 457 18.87 16.46 22.57
CA ASP A 457 20.27 16.83 22.33
C ASP A 457 20.36 18.19 21.62
N TYR A 458 19.59 18.33 20.54
CA TYR A 458 19.48 19.59 19.81
C TYR A 458 18.15 19.72 19.10
N VAL A 459 17.83 20.96 18.74
CA VAL A 459 16.87 21.30 17.69
C VAL A 459 17.51 22.25 16.70
N ARG A 460 17.38 21.94 15.41
CA ARG A 460 17.99 22.69 14.30
C ARG A 460 16.97 23.00 13.23
N TYR A 461 17.11 24.17 12.61
CA TYR A 461 16.27 24.62 11.53
C TYR A 461 17.11 25.08 10.35
N TYR A 462 16.80 24.62 9.17
CA TYR A 462 17.57 24.84 7.95
C TYR A 462 16.69 25.44 6.84
N SER A 463 17.29 26.27 5.97
CA SER A 463 16.73 26.49 4.64
C SER A 463 17.05 25.31 3.76
N VAL A 464 16.14 25.01 2.80
CA VAL A 464 16.27 23.92 1.84
C VAL A 464 15.79 24.42 0.49
N SER A 465 16.65 24.37 -0.55
CA SER A 465 16.27 24.71 -1.94
C SER A 465 15.55 26.07 -2.06
N GLY A 466 15.99 27.07 -1.28
CA GLY A 466 15.42 28.43 -1.27
C GLY A 466 14.17 28.59 -0.39
N PHE A 467 13.70 27.54 0.27
CA PHE A 467 12.64 27.60 1.29
C PHE A 467 13.26 27.66 2.70
N GLY A 468 12.63 28.43 3.56
CA GLY A 468 13.13 28.72 4.89
C GLY A 468 13.83 30.09 4.95
N SER A 469 13.62 30.79 6.05
CA SER A 469 14.26 32.08 6.35
C SER A 469 14.60 32.13 7.83
N SER A 470 15.56 32.98 8.22
CA SER A 470 15.88 33.19 9.64
C SER A 470 14.61 33.41 10.46
N PRO A 471 14.50 32.77 11.62
CA PRO A 471 13.31 32.91 12.47
C PRO A 471 13.08 34.38 12.84
N THR A 472 11.82 34.70 13.07
CA THR A 472 11.40 36.07 13.49
C THR A 472 10.62 35.98 14.79
N ASN A 473 10.60 37.06 15.52
CA ASN A 473 9.73 37.21 16.70
C ASN A 473 8.26 37.41 16.26
#